data_60bd98815bc1fbbeabb47ca5852fd7b8
#
_entry.id   60bd98815bc1fbbeabb47ca5852fd7b8
#
_cell.length_a   1.000
_cell.length_b   1.000
_cell.length_c   1.000
_cell.angle_alpha   90.00
_cell.angle_beta   90.00
_cell.angle_gamma   90.00
#
_symmetry.space_group_name_H-M   'P 1'
#
loop_
_entity.id
_entity.type
_entity.pdbx_description
1 polymer ?
#
loop_
_entity_poly.entity_id
_entity_poly.type
_entity_poly.pdbx_seq_one_letter_code
_entity_poly.pdbx_strand_id
1 'polypeptide(L)'
;IGLFATLIIGTILEQAGTIIGGDIGNMIVMVASIAKVLTGAGIGIGVASKLGESTLVCASAASTGMIGAFASGLLNGSVSSSGKILLSGPGEPLGAFVAAYIGIEIGRIFIGRTKLDIILTPLTTIVCGGIVGLTVGPYISDLMKQIGEMIRWGTEQQPFLMGIVVSVLMGMALTLPISSAALGVILNPVSYTHLTLPTNSL
;
A
#
# COMPACT_ATOMS: atom_id res chain seq x y z
N ILE A 1 -5.76 4.08 8.84
CA ILE A 1 -4.83 4.25 9.98
C ILE A 1 -3.48 3.61 9.64
N GLY A 2 -3.43 2.31 9.27
CA GLY A 2 -2.16 1.61 9.00
C GLY A 2 -1.36 2.24 7.86
N LEU A 3 -2.00 2.55 6.74
CA LEU A 3 -1.37 3.24 5.62
C LEU A 3 -0.80 4.61 6.02
N PHE A 4 -1.53 5.38 6.84
CA PHE A 4 -1.05 6.66 7.33
C PHE A 4 0.23 6.51 8.15
N ALA A 5 0.23 5.57 9.10
CA ALA A 5 1.34 5.36 10.01
C ALA A 5 2.63 4.91 9.30
N THR A 6 2.53 4.15 8.22
CA THR A 6 3.70 3.60 7.52
C THR A 6 4.10 4.44 6.32
N LEU A 7 3.17 4.72 5.40
CA LEU A 7 3.48 5.42 4.16
C LEU A 7 3.69 6.92 4.37
N ILE A 8 2.73 7.60 5.02
CA ILE A 8 2.80 9.06 5.14
C ILE A 8 3.92 9.48 6.08
N ILE A 9 4.01 8.84 7.24
CA ILE A 9 5.12 9.14 8.18
C ILE A 9 6.46 8.75 7.56
N GLY A 10 6.53 7.60 6.85
CA GLY A 10 7.73 7.22 6.11
C GLY A 10 8.15 8.25 5.07
N THR A 11 7.21 8.81 4.31
CA THR A 11 7.49 9.85 3.31
C THR A 11 7.95 11.16 3.96
N ILE A 12 7.34 11.57 5.07
CA ILE A 12 7.77 12.76 5.83
C ILE A 12 9.21 12.60 6.34
N LEU A 13 9.52 11.42 6.92
CA LEU A 13 10.87 11.13 7.40
C LEU A 13 11.90 11.11 6.25
N GLU A 14 11.55 10.58 5.09
CA GLU A 14 12.42 10.57 3.92
C GLU A 14 12.74 12.00 3.45
N GLN A 15 11.72 12.87 3.36
CA GLN A 15 11.93 14.27 3.01
C GLN A 15 12.78 15.01 4.05
N ALA A 16 12.52 14.77 5.32
CA ALA A 16 13.34 15.35 6.39
C ALA A 16 14.80 14.87 6.29
N GLY A 17 15.03 13.59 6.04
CA GLY A 17 16.36 13.03 5.86
C GLY A 17 17.11 13.62 4.65
N THR A 18 16.42 13.82 3.53
CA THR A 18 17.00 14.45 2.33
C THR A 18 17.36 15.91 2.56
N ILE A 19 16.58 16.65 3.33
CA ILE A 19 16.86 18.05 3.68
C ILE A 19 18.09 18.17 4.62
N ILE A 20 18.16 17.27 5.61
CA ILE A 20 19.28 17.26 6.58
C ILE A 20 20.60 16.91 5.89
N GLY A 21 20.58 15.93 4.98
CA GLY A 21 21.77 15.49 4.24
C GLY A 21 22.83 14.84 5.14
N GLY A 22 23.99 14.52 4.55
CA GLY A 22 25.09 13.89 5.26
C GLY A 22 24.76 12.49 5.78
N ASP A 23 25.59 11.95 6.67
CA ASP A 23 25.43 10.58 7.18
C ASP A 23 24.16 10.41 8.02
N ILE A 24 23.79 11.41 8.80
CA ILE A 24 22.58 11.41 9.62
C ILE A 24 21.34 11.41 8.71
N GLY A 25 21.33 12.25 7.67
CA GLY A 25 20.24 12.27 6.69
C GLY A 25 20.05 10.93 5.99
N ASN A 26 21.16 10.29 5.58
CA ASN A 26 21.14 8.97 4.96
C ASN A 26 20.56 7.88 5.91
N MET A 27 20.88 7.94 7.19
CA MET A 27 20.30 7.04 8.19
C MET A 27 18.79 7.24 8.33
N ILE A 28 18.32 8.48 8.35
CA ILE A 28 16.88 8.81 8.43
C ILE A 28 16.17 8.29 7.17
N VAL A 29 16.73 8.50 5.98
CA VAL A 29 16.18 7.99 4.71
C VAL A 29 16.09 6.47 4.73
N MET A 30 17.09 5.79 5.28
CA MET A 30 17.10 4.33 5.39
C MET A 30 15.96 3.84 6.32
N VAL A 31 15.75 4.46 7.47
CA VAL A 31 14.63 4.16 8.38
C VAL A 31 13.29 4.44 7.70
N ALA A 32 13.18 5.55 7.00
CA ALA A 32 11.99 5.91 6.24
C ALA A 32 11.65 4.88 5.15
N SER A 33 12.66 4.37 4.45
CA SER A 33 12.49 3.32 3.43
C SER A 33 11.92 2.04 4.02
N ILE A 34 12.39 1.62 5.20
CA ILE A 34 11.86 0.45 5.91
C ILE A 34 10.39 0.68 6.29
N ALA A 35 10.07 1.86 6.82
CA ALA A 35 8.68 2.20 7.18
C ALA A 35 7.75 2.13 5.96
N LYS A 36 8.19 2.63 4.79
CA LYS A 36 7.42 2.58 3.55
C LYS A 36 7.21 1.15 3.03
N VAL A 37 8.23 0.31 3.10
CA VAL A 37 8.11 -1.11 2.71
C VAL A 37 7.04 -1.82 3.54
N LEU A 38 6.91 -1.49 4.83
CA LEU A 38 5.92 -2.08 5.74
C LEU A 38 4.47 -1.59 5.51
N THR A 39 4.21 -0.80 4.46
CA THR A 39 2.88 -0.25 4.20
C THR A 39 1.82 -1.35 4.04
N GLY A 40 2.13 -2.43 3.33
CA GLY A 40 1.22 -3.57 3.18
C GLY A 40 0.86 -4.21 4.52
N ALA A 41 1.84 -4.39 5.40
CA ALA A 41 1.63 -4.90 6.76
C ALA A 41 0.76 -3.94 7.59
N GLY A 42 1.06 -2.64 7.53
CA GLY A 42 0.28 -1.62 8.22
C GLY A 42 -1.18 -1.59 7.80
N ILE A 43 -1.45 -1.77 6.50
CA ILE A 43 -2.81 -1.89 5.98
C ILE A 43 -3.50 -3.13 6.53
N GLY A 44 -2.85 -4.30 6.47
CA GLY A 44 -3.39 -5.56 6.97
C GLY A 44 -3.76 -5.49 8.46
N ILE A 45 -2.84 -5.00 9.30
CA ILE A 45 -3.10 -4.76 10.73
C ILE A 45 -4.25 -3.77 10.93
N GLY A 46 -4.26 -2.67 10.17
CA GLY A 46 -5.28 -1.64 10.28
C GLY A 46 -6.68 -2.15 9.94
N VAL A 47 -6.81 -3.02 8.94
CA VAL A 47 -8.07 -3.69 8.57
C VAL A 47 -8.51 -4.64 9.69
N ALA A 48 -7.65 -5.55 10.12
CA ALA A 48 -7.95 -6.53 11.16
C ALA A 48 -8.34 -5.84 12.49
N SER A 49 -7.59 -4.82 12.90
CA SER A 49 -7.89 -4.04 14.10
C SER A 49 -9.24 -3.32 14.00
N LYS A 50 -9.60 -2.81 12.81
CA LYS A 50 -10.88 -2.12 12.60
C LYS A 50 -12.07 -3.10 12.62
N LEU A 51 -11.85 -4.34 12.21
CA LEU A 51 -12.82 -5.43 12.30
C LEU A 51 -12.93 -6.01 13.71
N GLY A 52 -12.10 -5.55 14.66
CA GLY A 52 -12.12 -6.03 16.05
C GLY A 52 -11.52 -7.42 16.23
N GLU A 53 -10.61 -7.81 15.33
CA GLU A 53 -9.99 -9.14 15.35
C GLU A 53 -8.93 -9.29 16.44
N SER A 54 -8.65 -10.54 16.80
CA SER A 54 -7.61 -10.87 17.77
C SER A 54 -6.21 -10.45 17.28
N THR A 55 -5.27 -10.29 18.21
CA THR A 55 -3.87 -9.97 17.88
C THR A 55 -3.24 -10.99 16.94
N LEU A 56 -3.64 -12.25 17.03
CA LEU A 56 -3.20 -13.33 16.17
C LEU A 56 -3.62 -13.10 14.71
N VAL A 57 -4.87 -12.72 14.49
CA VAL A 57 -5.39 -12.38 13.16
C VAL A 57 -4.76 -11.09 12.64
N CYS A 58 -4.53 -10.10 13.50
CA CYS A 58 -3.83 -8.88 13.11
C CYS A 58 -2.42 -9.18 12.59
N ALA A 59 -1.69 -10.08 13.26
CA ALA A 59 -0.34 -10.48 12.83
C ALA A 59 -0.35 -11.26 11.49
N SER A 60 -1.32 -12.16 11.31
CA SER A 60 -1.46 -12.89 10.04
C SER A 60 -1.93 -11.99 8.89
N ALA A 61 -2.81 -11.04 9.19
CA ALA A 61 -3.25 -10.02 8.23
C ALA A 61 -2.11 -9.10 7.76
N ALA A 62 -1.13 -8.82 8.63
CA ALA A 62 0.09 -8.11 8.25
C ALA A 62 0.84 -8.85 7.13
N SER A 63 1.05 -10.15 7.29
CA SER A 63 1.72 -10.99 6.29
C SER A 63 0.93 -11.03 4.98
N THR A 64 -0.39 -11.20 5.07
CA THR A 64 -1.30 -11.21 3.92
C THR A 64 -1.30 -9.88 3.17
N GLY A 65 -1.32 -8.77 3.90
CA GLY A 65 -1.22 -7.43 3.33
C GLY A 65 0.10 -7.18 2.60
N MET A 66 1.22 -7.70 3.13
CA MET A 66 2.52 -7.65 2.45
C MET A 66 2.50 -8.46 1.14
N ILE A 67 1.95 -9.68 1.15
CA ILE A 67 1.83 -10.49 -0.07
C ILE A 67 0.99 -9.75 -1.11
N GLY A 68 -0.16 -9.19 -0.72
CA GLY A 68 -1.03 -8.43 -1.62
C GLY A 68 -0.36 -7.15 -2.15
N ALA A 69 0.42 -6.46 -1.32
CA ALA A 69 1.14 -5.25 -1.73
C ALA A 69 2.19 -5.50 -2.81
N PHE A 70 2.86 -6.64 -2.77
CA PHE A 70 3.95 -6.98 -3.68
C PHE A 70 3.60 -8.10 -4.67
N ALA A 71 2.31 -8.43 -4.82
CA ALA A 71 1.84 -9.54 -5.64
C ALA A 71 2.34 -9.47 -7.10
N SER A 72 2.25 -8.31 -7.73
CA SER A 72 2.74 -8.11 -9.12
C SER A 72 4.25 -8.31 -9.20
N GLY A 73 5.00 -7.79 -8.23
CA GLY A 73 6.45 -7.95 -8.18
C GLY A 73 6.89 -9.39 -7.92
N LEU A 74 6.13 -10.14 -7.11
CA LEU A 74 6.37 -11.56 -6.85
C LEU A 74 6.16 -12.42 -8.09
N LEU A 75 5.08 -12.16 -8.85
CA LEU A 75 4.77 -12.91 -10.07
C LEU A 75 5.71 -12.58 -11.23
N ASN A 76 6.10 -11.31 -11.37
CA ASN A 76 7.00 -10.85 -12.42
C ASN A 76 8.49 -11.11 -12.08
N GLY A 77 8.78 -11.67 -10.91
CA GLY A 77 10.15 -11.93 -10.47
C GLY A 77 10.98 -10.68 -10.14
N SER A 78 10.40 -9.49 -10.20
CA SER A 78 11.12 -8.24 -9.94
C SER A 78 11.52 -8.07 -8.47
N VAL A 79 10.82 -8.75 -7.57
CA VAL A 79 11.05 -8.75 -6.12
C VAL A 79 11.97 -9.91 -5.70
N SER A 80 12.22 -10.88 -6.59
CA SER A 80 13.05 -12.04 -6.30
C SER A 80 14.34 -11.99 -7.13
N SER A 81 15.48 -11.80 -6.47
CA SER A 81 16.80 -11.87 -7.09
C SER A 81 17.66 -12.89 -6.35
N SER A 82 18.17 -13.88 -7.08
CA SER A 82 19.09 -14.91 -6.54
C SER A 82 18.58 -15.60 -5.28
N GLY A 83 17.28 -15.92 -5.21
CA GLY A 83 16.66 -16.56 -4.06
C GLY A 83 16.44 -15.66 -2.83
N LYS A 84 16.70 -14.37 -2.96
CA LYS A 84 16.41 -13.35 -1.93
C LYS A 84 15.25 -12.48 -2.37
N ILE A 85 14.37 -12.16 -1.43
CA ILE A 85 13.26 -11.24 -1.65
C ILE A 85 13.77 -9.82 -1.35
N LEU A 86 13.78 -8.97 -2.37
CA LEU A 86 14.18 -7.56 -2.27
C LEU A 86 12.93 -6.70 -2.43
N LEU A 87 12.33 -6.33 -1.31
CA LEU A 87 11.18 -5.43 -1.29
C LEU A 87 11.66 -3.98 -1.35
N SER A 88 11.14 -3.21 -2.28
CA SER A 88 11.42 -1.77 -2.39
C SER A 88 10.13 -0.99 -2.61
N GLY A 89 10.05 0.18 -1.98
CA GLY A 89 8.87 1.03 -2.06
C GLY A 89 7.66 0.52 -1.25
N PRO A 90 6.53 1.21 -1.34
CA PRO A 90 5.35 0.92 -0.52
C PRO A 90 4.52 -0.28 -1.00
N GLY A 91 4.79 -0.81 -2.20
CA GLY A 91 3.92 -1.78 -2.85
C GLY A 91 2.57 -1.19 -3.28
N GLU A 92 1.61 -2.06 -3.59
CA GLU A 92 0.26 -1.70 -4.02
C GLU A 92 -0.71 -1.69 -2.82
N PRO A 93 -1.13 -0.52 -2.28
CA PRO A 93 -2.00 -0.47 -1.10
C PRO A 93 -3.37 -1.08 -1.31
N LEU A 94 -3.94 -0.96 -2.51
CA LEU A 94 -5.24 -1.55 -2.81
C LEU A 94 -5.15 -3.07 -2.87
N GLY A 95 -4.09 -3.63 -3.45
CA GLY A 95 -3.79 -5.05 -3.43
C GLY A 95 -3.61 -5.58 -2.01
N ALA A 96 -2.90 -4.84 -1.17
CA ALA A 96 -2.74 -5.16 0.25
C ALA A 96 -4.08 -5.20 0.98
N PHE A 97 -4.95 -4.21 0.74
CA PHE A 97 -6.27 -4.13 1.37
C PHE A 97 -7.15 -5.31 0.99
N VAL A 98 -7.27 -5.62 -0.31
CA VAL A 98 -8.13 -6.70 -0.80
C VAL A 98 -7.66 -8.06 -0.29
N ALA A 99 -6.35 -8.33 -0.36
CA ALA A 99 -5.76 -9.57 0.13
C ALA A 99 -5.98 -9.74 1.64
N ALA A 100 -5.70 -8.70 2.42
CA ALA A 100 -5.89 -8.73 3.87
C ALA A 100 -7.36 -8.91 4.24
N TYR A 101 -8.27 -8.15 3.62
CA TYR A 101 -9.69 -8.21 3.94
C TYR A 101 -10.27 -9.60 3.68
N ILE A 102 -10.04 -10.17 2.50
CA ILE A 102 -10.54 -11.50 2.15
C ILE A 102 -9.87 -12.58 3.00
N GLY A 103 -8.56 -12.46 3.25
CA GLY A 103 -7.84 -13.38 4.13
C GLY A 103 -8.40 -13.38 5.55
N ILE A 104 -8.73 -12.22 6.11
CA ILE A 104 -9.35 -12.09 7.44
C ILE A 104 -10.74 -12.73 7.44
N GLU A 105 -11.59 -12.42 6.46
CA GLU A 105 -12.95 -12.96 6.40
C GLU A 105 -12.95 -14.49 6.32
N ILE A 106 -12.04 -15.08 5.56
CA ILE A 106 -11.89 -16.54 5.50
C ILE A 106 -11.31 -17.07 6.83
N GLY A 107 -10.31 -16.41 7.41
CA GLY A 107 -9.72 -16.79 8.69
C GLY A 107 -10.75 -16.83 9.83
N ARG A 108 -11.68 -15.86 9.85
CA ARG A 108 -12.77 -15.79 10.84
C ARG A 108 -13.65 -17.04 10.90
N ILE A 109 -13.81 -17.73 9.77
CA ILE A 109 -14.64 -18.95 9.70
C ILE A 109 -14.07 -20.05 10.61
N PHE A 110 -12.75 -20.05 10.83
CA PHE A 110 -12.07 -21.08 11.60
C PHE A 110 -11.86 -20.71 13.07
N ILE A 111 -12.03 -19.43 13.44
CA ILE A 111 -11.83 -18.96 14.82
C ILE A 111 -12.79 -19.67 15.77
N GLY A 112 -12.22 -20.27 16.82
CA GLY A 112 -13.00 -20.92 17.89
C GLY A 112 -13.66 -22.25 17.51
N ARG A 113 -13.47 -22.75 16.29
CA ARG A 113 -14.08 -24.03 15.85
C ARG A 113 -13.19 -25.26 16.08
N THR A 114 -11.91 -25.06 16.30
CA THR A 114 -10.96 -26.16 16.47
C THR A 114 -10.05 -25.95 17.66
N LYS A 115 -9.59 -27.05 18.26
CA LYS A 115 -8.60 -27.01 19.36
C LYS A 115 -7.21 -26.52 18.91
N LEU A 116 -6.97 -26.45 17.59
CA LEU A 116 -5.72 -25.99 16.96
C LEU A 116 -5.89 -24.59 16.34
N ASP A 117 -6.78 -23.78 16.87
CA ASP A 117 -7.13 -22.46 16.37
C ASP A 117 -5.91 -21.53 16.21
N ILE A 118 -4.97 -21.61 17.14
CA ILE A 118 -3.71 -20.86 17.14
C ILE A 118 -2.87 -21.08 15.86
N ILE A 119 -2.95 -22.25 15.23
CA ILE A 119 -2.18 -22.58 14.02
C ILE A 119 -3.08 -22.43 12.78
N LEU A 120 -4.32 -22.90 12.87
CA LEU A 120 -5.22 -23.00 11.73
C LEU A 120 -5.68 -21.62 11.26
N THR A 121 -5.98 -20.71 12.17
CA THR A 121 -6.44 -19.35 11.85
C THR A 121 -5.36 -18.55 11.10
N PRO A 122 -4.11 -18.42 11.57
CA PRO A 122 -3.08 -17.74 10.79
C PRO A 122 -2.77 -18.42 9.46
N LEU A 123 -2.73 -19.76 9.45
CA LEU A 123 -2.46 -20.52 8.24
C LEU A 123 -3.51 -20.24 7.16
N THR A 124 -4.79 -20.32 7.50
CA THR A 124 -5.88 -20.06 6.56
C THR A 124 -5.91 -18.60 6.11
N THR A 125 -5.71 -17.66 7.02
CA THR A 125 -5.66 -16.22 6.69
C THR A 125 -4.53 -15.93 5.69
N ILE A 126 -3.32 -16.44 5.94
CA ILE A 126 -2.16 -16.18 5.08
C ILE A 126 -2.29 -16.91 3.74
N VAL A 127 -2.69 -18.18 3.74
CA VAL A 127 -2.78 -18.97 2.51
C VAL A 127 -3.90 -18.44 1.61
N CYS A 128 -5.11 -18.30 2.14
CA CYS A 128 -6.25 -17.84 1.35
C CYS A 128 -6.09 -16.38 0.90
N GLY A 129 -5.68 -15.50 1.82
CA GLY A 129 -5.44 -14.11 1.48
C GLY A 129 -4.23 -13.94 0.54
N GLY A 130 -3.20 -14.77 0.68
CA GLY A 130 -2.06 -14.82 -0.22
C GLY A 130 -2.45 -15.26 -1.64
N ILE A 131 -3.27 -16.30 -1.78
CA ILE A 131 -3.80 -16.75 -3.09
C ILE A 131 -4.61 -15.62 -3.74
N VAL A 132 -5.50 -14.99 -2.98
CA VAL A 132 -6.29 -13.86 -3.49
C VAL A 132 -5.38 -12.69 -3.87
N GLY A 133 -4.42 -12.35 -3.03
CA GLY A 133 -3.43 -11.31 -3.32
C GLY A 133 -2.67 -11.56 -4.61
N LEU A 134 -2.19 -12.78 -4.83
CA LEU A 134 -1.44 -13.16 -6.03
C LEU A 134 -2.34 -13.23 -7.28
N THR A 135 -3.61 -13.58 -7.16
CA THR A 135 -4.52 -13.65 -8.31
C THR A 135 -5.12 -12.31 -8.69
N VAL A 136 -5.56 -11.53 -7.70
CA VAL A 136 -6.24 -10.24 -7.92
C VAL A 136 -5.25 -9.06 -7.97
N GLY A 137 -4.12 -9.16 -7.26
CA GLY A 137 -3.10 -8.10 -7.16
C GLY A 137 -2.61 -7.58 -8.51
N PRO A 138 -2.23 -8.43 -9.47
CA PRO A 138 -1.79 -7.97 -10.80
C PRO A 138 -2.83 -7.15 -11.55
N TYR A 139 -4.10 -7.57 -11.51
CA TYR A 139 -5.20 -6.81 -12.14
C TYR A 139 -5.39 -5.44 -11.51
N ILE A 140 -5.26 -5.35 -10.18
CA ILE A 140 -5.30 -4.07 -9.45
C ILE A 140 -4.10 -3.20 -9.84
N SER A 141 -2.91 -3.78 -9.92
CA SER A 141 -1.70 -3.07 -10.32
C SER A 141 -1.82 -2.50 -11.73
N ASP A 142 -2.34 -3.30 -12.67
CA ASP A 142 -2.54 -2.86 -14.05
C ASP A 142 -3.62 -1.77 -14.16
N LEU A 143 -4.70 -1.88 -13.39
CA LEU A 143 -5.70 -0.83 -13.28
C LEU A 143 -5.09 0.48 -12.76
N MET A 144 -4.28 0.41 -11.72
CA MET A 144 -3.60 1.59 -11.16
C MET A 144 -2.61 2.22 -12.14
N LYS A 145 -1.88 1.40 -12.90
CA LYS A 145 -1.00 1.88 -13.99
C LYS A 145 -1.80 2.61 -15.07
N GLN A 146 -2.93 2.06 -15.52
CA GLN A 146 -3.78 2.70 -16.53
C GLN A 146 -4.32 4.05 -16.05
N ILE A 147 -4.75 4.14 -14.78
CA ILE A 147 -5.16 5.39 -14.17
C ILE A 147 -3.98 6.39 -14.13
N GLY A 148 -2.79 5.92 -13.74
CA GLY A 148 -1.57 6.74 -13.74
C GLY A 148 -1.20 7.25 -15.12
N GLU A 149 -1.28 6.41 -16.15
CA GLU A 149 -1.02 6.80 -17.54
C GLU A 149 -2.06 7.81 -18.07
N MET A 150 -3.32 7.64 -17.70
CA MET A 150 -4.38 8.60 -18.04
C MET A 150 -4.14 9.97 -17.41
N ILE A 151 -3.72 10.01 -16.14
CA ILE A 151 -3.34 11.24 -15.44
C ILE A 151 -2.14 11.88 -16.13
N ARG A 152 -1.11 11.10 -16.42
CA ARG A 152 0.10 11.55 -17.08
C ARG A 152 -0.20 12.11 -18.47
N TRP A 153 -1.01 11.42 -19.27
CA TRP A 153 -1.45 11.91 -20.58
C TRP A 153 -2.19 13.26 -20.45
N GLY A 154 -3.11 13.40 -19.47
CA GLY A 154 -3.79 14.67 -19.22
C GLY A 154 -2.83 15.80 -18.84
N THR A 155 -1.75 15.49 -18.08
CA THR A 155 -0.77 16.50 -17.67
C THR A 155 0.13 16.96 -18.81
N GLU A 156 0.35 16.11 -19.83
CA GLU A 156 1.23 16.43 -20.97
C GLU A 156 0.54 17.25 -22.04
N GLN A 157 -0.81 17.28 -22.11
CA GLN A 157 -1.53 17.94 -23.22
C GLN A 157 -1.64 19.46 -23.06
N GLN A 158 -2.23 19.94 -22.01
CA GLN A 158 -2.40 21.37 -21.73
C GLN A 158 -2.62 21.63 -20.23
N PRO A 159 -2.12 22.74 -19.66
CA PRO A 159 -2.29 23.04 -18.22
C PRO A 159 -3.75 23.13 -17.75
N PHE A 160 -4.66 23.59 -18.62
CA PHE A 160 -6.08 23.70 -18.28
C PHE A 160 -6.79 22.34 -18.24
N LEU A 161 -6.54 21.48 -19.24
CA LEU A 161 -7.06 20.11 -19.26
C LEU A 161 -6.46 19.28 -18.11
N MET A 162 -5.18 19.49 -17.81
CA MET A 162 -4.54 18.92 -16.65
C MET A 162 -5.30 19.22 -15.36
N GLY A 163 -5.64 20.50 -15.12
CA GLY A 163 -6.37 20.91 -13.93
C GLY A 163 -7.71 20.19 -13.79
N ILE A 164 -8.46 20.06 -14.89
CA ILE A 164 -9.76 19.38 -14.91
C ILE A 164 -9.59 17.88 -14.66
N VAL A 165 -8.73 17.19 -15.42
CA VAL A 165 -8.54 15.74 -15.33
C VAL A 165 -8.01 15.35 -13.95
N VAL A 166 -6.98 16.01 -13.45
CA VAL A 166 -6.41 15.73 -12.13
C VAL A 166 -7.42 16.03 -11.02
N SER A 167 -8.16 17.13 -11.07
CA SER A 167 -9.15 17.44 -10.03
C SER A 167 -10.32 16.46 -10.01
N VAL A 168 -10.79 16.01 -11.17
CA VAL A 168 -11.88 15.01 -11.26
C VAL A 168 -11.40 13.66 -10.77
N LEU A 169 -10.23 13.18 -11.24
CA LEU A 169 -9.70 11.88 -10.83
C LEU A 169 -9.30 11.86 -9.36
N MET A 170 -8.66 12.93 -8.85
CA MET A 170 -8.37 13.05 -7.43
C MET A 170 -9.65 13.20 -6.60
N GLY A 171 -10.65 13.91 -7.08
CA GLY A 171 -11.94 14.01 -6.42
C GLY A 171 -12.64 12.65 -6.31
N MET A 172 -12.66 11.86 -7.38
CA MET A 172 -13.16 10.48 -7.34
C MET A 172 -12.35 9.57 -6.41
N ALA A 173 -11.04 9.70 -6.46
CA ALA A 173 -10.14 8.92 -5.61
C ALA A 173 -10.29 9.25 -4.11
N LEU A 174 -10.61 10.50 -3.77
CA LEU A 174 -10.91 10.91 -2.39
C LEU A 174 -12.21 10.31 -1.84
N THR A 175 -13.15 9.93 -2.70
CA THR A 175 -14.37 9.24 -2.29
C THR A 175 -14.13 7.76 -1.98
N LEU A 176 -13.05 7.19 -2.50
CA LEU A 176 -12.60 5.85 -2.11
C LEU A 176 -11.90 5.91 -0.74
N PRO A 177 -11.88 4.83 0.03
CA PRO A 177 -11.21 4.78 1.33
C PRO A 177 -9.67 4.74 1.20
N ILE A 178 -9.14 5.47 0.24
CA ILE A 178 -7.73 5.56 -0.10
C ILE A 178 -7.27 6.99 0.15
N SER A 179 -6.17 7.16 0.85
CA SER A 179 -5.59 8.48 1.10
C SER A 179 -5.09 9.12 -0.21
N SER A 180 -5.43 10.38 -0.44
CA SER A 180 -4.97 11.16 -1.61
C SER A 180 -3.44 11.22 -1.70
N ALA A 181 -2.76 11.28 -0.56
CA ALA A 181 -1.30 11.25 -0.50
C ALA A 181 -0.72 9.91 -0.98
N ALA A 182 -1.38 8.80 -0.65
CA ALA A 182 -1.00 7.48 -1.15
C ALA A 182 -1.13 7.38 -2.66
N LEU A 183 -2.23 7.91 -3.22
CA LEU A 183 -2.42 7.97 -4.68
C LEU A 183 -1.35 8.81 -5.36
N GLY A 184 -0.99 9.96 -4.79
CA GLY A 184 0.08 10.79 -5.32
C GLY A 184 1.42 10.08 -5.39
N VAL A 185 1.76 9.27 -4.39
CA VAL A 185 3.00 8.48 -4.36
C VAL A 185 2.96 7.31 -5.34
N ILE A 186 1.82 6.62 -5.48
CA ILE A 186 1.68 5.42 -6.32
C ILE A 186 1.63 5.77 -7.79
N LEU A 187 0.88 6.82 -8.14
CA LEU A 187 0.71 7.25 -9.53
C LEU A 187 1.93 7.97 -10.09
N ASN A 188 2.91 8.33 -9.23
CA ASN A 188 4.18 8.96 -9.59
C ASN A 188 4.04 9.98 -10.73
N PRO A 189 3.19 11.01 -10.60
CA PRO A 189 3.06 12.03 -11.64
C PRO A 189 4.39 12.78 -11.78
N VAL A 190 4.86 12.90 -13.00
CA VAL A 190 6.22 13.32 -13.39
C VAL A 190 6.63 14.74 -12.94
N SER A 191 5.78 15.46 -12.22
CA SER A 191 6.12 16.81 -11.72
C SER A 191 5.43 17.08 -10.39
N TYR A 192 6.09 16.70 -9.31
CA TYR A 192 5.66 17.06 -7.95
C TYR A 192 5.73 18.56 -7.63
N THR A 193 6.39 19.35 -8.44
CA THR A 193 6.66 20.78 -8.18
C THR A 193 5.42 21.67 -8.24
N HIS A 194 4.31 21.20 -8.81
CA HIS A 194 3.08 21.99 -8.96
C HIS A 194 1.85 21.41 -8.27
N LEU A 195 1.95 20.27 -7.59
CA LEU A 195 0.86 19.62 -6.85
C LEU A 195 0.89 19.86 -5.35
N THR A 196 1.64 20.84 -4.87
CA THR A 196 1.39 21.39 -3.53
C THR A 196 0.10 22.20 -3.59
N LEU A 197 -1.01 21.48 -3.53
CA LEU A 197 -2.29 22.12 -3.22
C LEU A 197 -2.12 22.80 -1.87
N PRO A 198 -2.46 24.09 -1.75
CA PRO A 198 -2.57 24.71 -0.45
C PRO A 198 -3.66 23.97 0.31
N THR A 199 -3.27 23.11 1.24
CA THR A 199 -4.18 22.53 2.22
C THR A 199 -4.57 23.62 3.22
N ASN A 200 -5.20 24.66 2.74
CA ASN A 200 -5.93 25.61 3.56
C ASN A 200 -7.42 25.28 3.41
N SER A 201 -7.84 24.24 4.07
CA SER A 201 -9.20 24.07 4.52
C SER A 201 -9.17 23.40 5.86
N LEU A 202 -9.41 24.20 6.82
CA LEU A 202 -9.95 24.02 8.17
C LEU A 202 -10.65 22.67 8.38
#